data_4afb10c270dc890ece031d3fd046d98c
#
_entry.id   4afb10c270dc890ece031d3fd046d98c
#
_cell.length_a   1.000
_cell.length_b   1.000
_cell.length_c   1.000
_cell.angle_alpha   90.00
_cell.angle_beta   90.00
_cell.angle_gamma   90.00
#
_symmetry.space_group_name_H-M   'P 1'
#
loop_
_entity.id
_entity.type
_entity.pdbx_description
1 polymer ?
#
loop_
_entity_poly.entity_id
_entity_poly.type
_entity_poly.pdbx_seq_one_letter_code
_entity_poly.pdbx_strand_id
1 'polypeptide(L)'
;MLPKLDPLLHSELRLAIMSILAGVDEADFNYLKEQTGATSGNLSVQIDKLSEAGYIAVEKGFKGKMPRTTCRVTAKGVEAFRDYVKSLKKYISAGKKSSAQ
;
A
#
# COMPACT_ATOMS: atom_id res chain seq x y z
N MET A 1 -18.25 -9.78 16.26
CA MET A 1 -16.78 -9.59 16.39
C MET A 1 -16.22 -8.89 15.16
N LEU A 2 -15.34 -7.94 15.37
CA LEU A 2 -14.71 -7.23 14.25
C LEU A 2 -13.61 -8.09 13.62
N PRO A 3 -13.45 -7.99 12.28
CA PRO A 3 -12.41 -8.76 11.60
C PRO A 3 -11.02 -8.25 11.94
N LYS A 4 -10.04 -9.14 11.80
CA LYS A 4 -8.65 -8.77 12.00
C LYS A 4 -8.17 -7.99 10.77
N LEU A 5 -7.46 -6.89 11.00
CA LEU A 5 -6.85 -6.12 9.94
C LEU A 5 -5.47 -6.71 9.60
N ASP A 6 -5.14 -6.73 8.31
CA ASP A 6 -3.83 -7.18 7.87
C ASP A 6 -2.75 -6.29 8.48
N PRO A 7 -1.88 -6.81 9.35
CA PRO A 7 -0.89 -5.97 10.03
C PRO A 7 0.12 -5.34 9.08
N LEU A 8 0.37 -5.96 7.93
CA LEU A 8 1.27 -5.39 6.95
C LEU A 8 0.69 -4.13 6.32
N LEU A 9 -0.62 -4.12 6.07
CA LEU A 9 -1.31 -2.96 5.49
C LEU A 9 -1.74 -1.94 6.54
N HIS A 10 -1.78 -2.35 7.81
CA HIS A 10 -2.18 -1.45 8.90
C HIS A 10 -1.00 -0.58 9.34
N SER A 11 -0.53 0.22 8.41
CA SER A 11 0.60 1.12 8.57
C SER A 11 0.38 2.28 7.61
N GLU A 12 0.47 3.50 8.11
CA GLU A 12 0.16 4.68 7.31
C GLU A 12 0.93 4.71 5.99
N LEU A 13 2.25 4.52 6.03
CA LEU A 13 3.05 4.62 4.81
C LEU A 13 2.80 3.44 3.87
N ARG A 14 2.75 2.22 4.37
CA ARG A 14 2.47 1.08 3.50
C ARG A 14 1.07 1.15 2.91
N LEU A 15 0.10 1.61 3.69
CA LEU A 15 -1.26 1.79 3.18
C LEU A 15 -1.30 2.88 2.10
N ALA A 16 -0.55 3.97 2.29
CA ALA A 16 -0.46 5.04 1.29
C ALA A 16 0.12 4.51 -0.02
N ILE A 17 1.21 3.73 0.06
CA ILE A 17 1.83 3.13 -1.12
C ILE A 17 0.81 2.24 -1.86
N MET A 18 0.13 1.37 -1.14
CA MET A 18 -0.85 0.47 -1.75
C MET A 18 -2.02 1.23 -2.36
N SER A 19 -2.48 2.29 -1.70
CA SER A 19 -3.57 3.11 -2.22
C SER A 19 -3.20 3.77 -3.54
N ILE A 20 -1.98 4.29 -3.65
CA ILE A 20 -1.50 4.90 -4.87
C ILE A 20 -1.39 3.85 -5.98
N LEU A 21 -0.75 2.72 -5.69
CA LEU A 21 -0.53 1.67 -6.68
C LEU A 21 -1.81 0.99 -7.13
N ALA A 22 -2.85 0.99 -6.30
CA ALA A 22 -4.14 0.42 -6.69
C ALA A 22 -4.83 1.23 -7.79
N GLY A 23 -4.46 2.49 -7.95
CA GLY A 23 -5.07 3.39 -8.93
C GLY A 23 -4.26 3.62 -10.21
N VAL A 24 -3.11 2.98 -10.36
CA VAL A 24 -2.22 3.18 -11.51
C VAL A 24 -1.66 1.85 -11.98
N ASP A 25 -1.16 1.80 -13.21
CA ASP A 25 -0.49 0.60 -13.73
C ASP A 25 0.85 0.40 -13.06
N GLU A 26 1.59 1.49 -12.86
CA GLU A 26 2.87 1.48 -12.16
C GLU A 26 3.21 2.88 -11.69
N ALA A 27 4.11 2.97 -10.72
CA ALA A 27 4.63 4.25 -10.24
C ALA A 27 6.09 4.09 -9.91
N ASP A 28 6.91 5.11 -10.21
CA ASP A 28 8.30 5.05 -9.85
C ASP A 28 8.54 5.53 -8.42
N PHE A 29 9.75 5.26 -7.92
CA PHE A 29 10.14 5.58 -6.55
C PHE A 29 9.98 7.07 -6.25
N ASN A 30 10.40 7.93 -7.18
CA ASN A 30 10.33 9.37 -6.96
C ASN A 30 8.90 9.87 -6.84
N TYR A 31 7.99 9.33 -7.66
CA TYR A 31 6.59 9.66 -7.57
C TYR A 31 5.99 9.25 -6.23
N LEU A 32 6.30 8.03 -5.78
CA LEU A 32 5.82 7.53 -4.48
C LEU A 32 6.38 8.38 -3.33
N LYS A 33 7.65 8.76 -3.42
CA LYS A 33 8.28 9.59 -2.40
C LYS A 33 7.59 10.95 -2.31
N GLU A 34 7.33 11.56 -3.47
CA GLU A 34 6.68 12.87 -3.54
C GLU A 34 5.26 12.81 -2.98
N GLN A 35 4.49 11.80 -3.37
CA GLN A 35 3.09 11.68 -2.95
C GLN A 35 2.94 11.32 -1.47
N THR A 36 3.86 10.57 -0.91
CA THR A 36 3.78 10.14 0.49
C THR A 36 4.48 11.09 1.45
N GLY A 37 5.40 11.90 0.95
CA GLY A 37 6.21 12.78 1.80
C GLY A 37 7.26 12.02 2.61
N ALA A 38 7.47 10.74 2.35
CA ALA A 38 8.40 9.91 3.10
C ALA A 38 9.86 10.22 2.73
N THR A 39 10.77 9.89 3.66
CA THR A 39 12.19 9.92 3.33
C THR A 39 12.52 8.76 2.40
N SER A 40 13.59 8.89 1.61
CA SER A 40 14.03 7.80 0.73
C SER A 40 14.29 6.51 1.48
N GLY A 41 14.95 6.62 2.64
CA GLY A 41 15.27 5.44 3.45
C GLY A 41 14.04 4.72 3.97
N ASN A 42 13.09 5.47 4.52
CA ASN A 42 11.88 4.84 5.05
C ASN A 42 11.01 4.27 3.93
N LEU A 43 10.88 4.99 2.83
CA LEU A 43 10.12 4.49 1.68
C LEU A 43 10.71 3.19 1.16
N SER A 44 12.04 3.13 1.02
CA SER A 44 12.75 1.93 0.57
C SER A 44 12.44 0.73 1.46
N VAL A 45 12.49 0.92 2.78
CA VAL A 45 12.19 -0.13 3.75
C VAL A 45 10.77 -0.64 3.60
N GLN A 46 9.80 0.27 3.44
CA GLN A 46 8.40 -0.13 3.33
C GLN A 46 8.11 -0.82 1.99
N ILE A 47 8.72 -0.36 0.91
CA ILE A 47 8.62 -1.02 -0.39
C ILE A 47 9.15 -2.45 -0.31
N ASP A 48 10.30 -2.64 0.35
CA ASP A 48 10.88 -3.97 0.53
C ASP A 48 9.94 -4.90 1.29
N LYS A 49 9.32 -4.42 2.35
CA LYS A 49 8.36 -5.21 3.13
C LYS A 49 7.16 -5.65 2.29
N LEU A 50 6.63 -4.75 1.49
CA LEU A 50 5.50 -5.07 0.61
C LEU A 50 5.90 -6.04 -0.49
N SER A 51 7.10 -5.88 -1.03
CA SER A 51 7.64 -6.76 -2.06
C SER A 51 7.88 -8.17 -1.52
N GLU A 52 8.46 -8.28 -0.33
CA GLU A 52 8.70 -9.57 0.32
C GLU A 52 7.40 -10.33 0.59
N ALA A 53 6.34 -9.61 0.90
CA ALA A 53 5.02 -10.21 1.11
C ALA A 53 4.33 -10.59 -0.20
N GLY A 54 4.89 -10.18 -1.34
CA GLY A 54 4.29 -10.45 -2.64
C GLY A 54 3.16 -9.51 -3.01
N TYR A 55 2.98 -8.41 -2.30
CA TYR A 55 1.90 -7.46 -2.55
C TYR A 55 2.22 -6.50 -3.68
N ILE A 56 3.48 -6.23 -3.91
CA ILE A 56 3.94 -5.39 -5.02
C ILE A 56 5.11 -6.07 -5.73
N ALA A 57 5.30 -5.72 -6.99
CA ALA A 57 6.45 -6.11 -7.78
C ALA A 57 7.32 -4.88 -7.99
N VAL A 58 8.61 -5.05 -7.83
CA VAL A 58 9.59 -3.97 -7.95
C VAL A 58 10.53 -4.29 -9.10
N GLU A 59 10.68 -3.34 -10.02
CA GLU A 59 11.58 -3.49 -11.15
C GLU A 59 12.60 -2.36 -11.12
N LYS A 60 13.87 -2.72 -11.17
CA LYS A 60 14.96 -1.77 -11.23
C LYS A 60 15.49 -1.70 -12.64
N GLY A 61 15.59 -0.48 -13.17
CA GLY A 61 16.05 -0.26 -14.53
C GLY A 61 16.59 1.14 -14.67
N PHE A 62 16.48 1.68 -15.87
CA PHE A 62 17.00 2.99 -16.17
C PHE A 62 16.00 3.79 -17.00
N LYS A 63 16.04 5.11 -16.79
CA LYS A 63 15.37 6.06 -17.66
C LYS A 63 16.53 6.90 -18.24
N GLY A 64 16.90 6.60 -19.48
CA GLY A 64 18.14 7.14 -20.04
C GLY A 64 19.34 6.59 -19.27
N LYS A 65 20.14 7.47 -18.68
CA LYS A 65 21.28 7.09 -17.85
C LYS A 65 20.98 7.06 -16.37
N MET A 66 19.76 7.46 -15.97
CA MET A 66 19.38 7.54 -14.57
C MET A 66 18.77 6.23 -14.10
N PRO A 67 19.23 5.70 -12.94
CA PRO A 67 18.57 4.55 -12.35
C PRO A 67 17.12 4.87 -12.04
N ARG A 68 16.24 3.91 -12.27
CA ARG A 68 14.81 4.06 -12.01
C ARG A 68 14.26 2.80 -11.36
N THR A 69 13.56 2.97 -10.24
CA THR A 69 12.85 1.88 -9.57
C THR A 69 11.37 2.09 -9.79
N THR A 70 10.72 1.07 -10.34
CA THR A 70 9.30 1.10 -10.66
C THR A 70 8.57 0.04 -9.84
N CYS A 71 7.42 0.42 -9.29
CA CYS A 71 6.59 -0.47 -8.48
C CYS A 71 5.23 -0.64 -9.11
N ARG A 72 4.65 -1.83 -8.99
CA ARG A 72 3.26 -2.07 -9.37
C ARG A 72 2.63 -3.05 -8.38
N VAL A 73 1.32 -2.93 -8.18
CA VAL A 73 0.60 -3.85 -7.31
C VAL A 73 0.42 -5.18 -8.02
N THR A 74 0.55 -6.28 -7.27
CA THR A 74 0.31 -7.64 -7.79
C THR A 74 -1.15 -8.02 -7.59
N ALA A 75 -1.58 -9.12 -8.21
CA ALA A 75 -2.92 -9.66 -7.98
C ALA A 75 -3.14 -9.96 -6.50
N LYS A 76 -2.12 -10.52 -5.83
CA LYS A 76 -2.17 -10.77 -4.39
C LYS A 76 -2.32 -9.47 -3.60
N GLY A 77 -1.61 -8.44 -4.01
CA GLY A 77 -1.69 -7.12 -3.37
C GLY A 77 -3.06 -6.47 -3.53
N VAL A 78 -3.65 -6.58 -4.72
CA VAL A 78 -4.99 -6.06 -4.97
C VAL A 78 -6.00 -6.74 -4.06
N GLU A 79 -5.93 -8.07 -3.95
CA GLU A 79 -6.83 -8.84 -3.09
C GLU A 79 -6.65 -8.46 -1.62
N ALA A 80 -5.41 -8.39 -1.16
CA ALA A 80 -5.11 -8.01 0.23
C ALA A 80 -5.61 -6.60 0.56
N PHE A 81 -5.41 -5.67 -0.37
CA PHE A 81 -5.86 -4.29 -0.18
C PHE A 81 -7.40 -4.21 -0.15
N ARG A 82 -8.05 -4.93 -1.04
CA ARG A 82 -9.52 -4.98 -1.08
C ARG A 82 -10.09 -5.55 0.22
N ASP A 83 -9.49 -6.63 0.72
CA ASP A 83 -9.91 -7.24 1.98
C ASP A 83 -9.68 -6.30 3.16
N TYR A 84 -8.56 -5.59 3.15
CA TYR A 84 -8.27 -4.61 4.20
C TYR A 84 -9.32 -3.50 4.24
N VAL A 85 -9.63 -2.93 3.08
CA VAL A 85 -10.65 -1.87 2.97
C VAL A 85 -12.01 -2.36 3.44
N LYS A 86 -12.38 -3.57 3.03
CA LYS A 86 -13.64 -4.19 3.43
C LYS A 86 -13.71 -4.38 4.94
N SER A 87 -12.64 -4.87 5.54
CA SER A 87 -12.55 -5.07 6.98
C SER A 87 -12.58 -3.74 7.74
N LEU A 88 -11.87 -2.74 7.23
CA LEU A 88 -11.85 -1.42 7.85
C LEU A 88 -13.23 -0.77 7.85
N LYS A 89 -13.99 -0.97 6.78
CA LYS A 89 -15.37 -0.45 6.70
C LYS A 89 -16.25 -1.01 7.81
N LYS A 90 -16.02 -2.24 8.24
CA LYS A 90 -16.77 -2.84 9.33
C LYS A 90 -16.50 -2.14 10.66
N TYR A 91 -15.27 -1.68 10.87
CA TYR A 91 -14.92 -0.89 12.05
C TYR A 91 -15.66 0.44 12.06
N ILE A 92 -15.70 1.10 10.90
CA ILE A 92 -16.39 2.38 10.76
C ILE A 92 -17.90 2.19 10.97
N SER A 93 -18.47 1.15 10.40
CA SER A 93 -19.90 0.85 10.54
C SER A 93 -20.27 0.51 11.99
N ALA A 94 -19.40 -0.21 12.70
CA ALA A 94 -19.61 -0.52 14.10
C ALA A 94 -19.71 0.77 14.94
N GLY A 95 -18.86 1.75 14.64
CA GLY A 95 -18.90 3.02 15.33
C GLY A 95 -20.15 3.85 15.04
N LYS A 96 -20.84 3.56 13.95
CA LYS A 96 -22.06 4.27 13.57
C LYS A 96 -23.33 3.64 14.15
N LYS A 97 -23.24 2.53 14.85
CA LYS A 97 -24.39 1.85 15.43
C LYS A 97 -24.76 2.38 16.81
N SER A 98 -24.71 3.66 16.97
CA SER A 98 -25.07 4.28 18.24
C SER A 98 -26.53 4.02 18.63
N SER A 99 -27.39 3.86 17.65
CA SER A 99 -28.80 3.55 17.89
C SER A 99 -28.99 2.15 18.47
N ALA A 100 -27.98 1.35 18.55
CA ALA A 100 -28.06 0.01 19.09
C ALA A 100 -28.28 -0.01 20.61
N GLN A 101 -28.09 1.12 21.29
CA GLN A 101 -28.37 1.14 22.70
C GLN A 101 -29.86 1.25 23.02
#